data_a581b4b3939980e2477f079f4114a997
#
_entry.id   a581b4b3939980e2477f079f4114a997
#
_cell.length_a   1.000
_cell.length_b   1.000
_cell.length_c   1.000
_cell.angle_alpha   90.00
_cell.angle_beta   90.00
_cell.angle_gamma   90.00
#
_symmetry.space_group_name_H-M   'P 1'
#
loop_
_entity.id
_entity.type
_entity.pdbx_description
1 polymer ?
#
loop_
_entity_poly.entity_id
_entity_poly.type
_entity_poly.pdbx_seq_one_letter_code
_entity_poly.pdbx_strand_id
1 'polypeptide(L)'
;FEDVIDANLTGAFRVAKRATKGLLKLKRGRLIFVGSVVGSVGAAGQVNYAASKSGLVGMARSFARELGSRGITANVVAPGFVETDMTSTLDEKRRAEIAAQVPLGRFCSAEEIADVVTFIASEKAGYITGATIPVDGGLGMGH
;
A
#
# COMPACT_ATOMS: atom_id res chain seq x y z
N PHE A 1 14.78 5.25 -13.27
CA PHE A 1 13.56 5.90 -12.79
C PHE A 1 12.32 5.35 -13.50
N GLU A 2 12.29 5.42 -14.82
CA GLU A 2 11.11 5.05 -15.63
C GLU A 2 10.69 3.61 -15.46
N ASP A 3 11.62 2.67 -15.39
CA ASP A 3 11.30 1.25 -15.21
C ASP A 3 10.55 0.98 -13.90
N VAL A 4 10.92 1.66 -12.83
CA VAL A 4 10.25 1.53 -11.53
C VAL A 4 8.85 2.14 -11.59
N ILE A 5 8.70 3.30 -12.22
CA ILE A 5 7.38 3.93 -12.44
C ILE A 5 6.49 3.01 -13.29
N ASP A 6 7.03 2.45 -14.37
CA ASP A 6 6.24 1.58 -15.25
C ASP A 6 5.78 0.30 -14.50
N ALA A 7 6.68 -0.34 -13.79
CA ALA A 7 6.35 -1.57 -13.07
C ALA A 7 5.38 -1.32 -11.90
N ASN A 8 5.69 -0.36 -11.03
CA ASN A 8 4.97 -0.17 -9.77
C ASN A 8 3.71 0.67 -9.88
N LEU A 9 3.69 1.65 -10.76
CA LEU A 9 2.58 2.59 -10.87
C LEU A 9 1.76 2.35 -12.13
N THR A 10 2.37 2.41 -13.30
CA THR A 10 1.68 2.20 -14.57
C THR A 10 1.09 0.79 -14.65
N GLY A 11 1.83 -0.21 -14.18
CA GLY A 11 1.35 -1.59 -14.11
C GLY A 11 0.12 -1.73 -13.22
N ALA A 12 0.14 -1.11 -12.03
CA ALA A 12 -1.01 -1.10 -11.13
C ALA A 12 -2.23 -0.43 -11.78
N PHE A 13 -2.03 0.67 -12.48
CA PHE A 13 -3.09 1.34 -13.22
C PHE A 13 -3.70 0.43 -14.30
N ARG A 14 -2.85 -0.23 -15.09
CA ARG A 14 -3.33 -1.13 -16.16
C ARG A 14 -4.21 -2.26 -15.60
N VAL A 15 -3.78 -2.86 -14.49
CA VAL A 15 -4.54 -3.93 -13.82
C VAL A 15 -5.87 -3.39 -13.28
N ALA A 16 -5.83 -2.28 -12.55
CA ALA A 16 -7.03 -1.66 -11.98
C ALA A 16 -8.04 -1.25 -13.08
N LYS A 17 -7.57 -0.63 -14.15
CA LYS A 17 -8.40 -0.25 -15.29
C LYS A 17 -9.08 -1.47 -15.91
N ARG A 18 -8.34 -2.56 -16.08
CA ARG A 18 -8.89 -3.79 -16.65
C ARG A 18 -9.93 -4.42 -15.72
N ALA A 19 -9.66 -4.45 -14.43
CA ALA A 19 -10.56 -5.00 -13.42
C ALA A 19 -11.86 -4.20 -13.29
N THR A 20 -11.80 -2.88 -13.41
CA THR A 20 -12.93 -1.97 -13.24
C THR A 20 -14.13 -2.38 -14.12
N LYS A 21 -13.88 -2.83 -15.34
CA LYS A 21 -14.95 -3.27 -16.24
C LYS A 21 -15.80 -4.39 -15.64
N GLY A 22 -15.16 -5.37 -15.03
CA GLY A 22 -15.88 -6.47 -14.35
C GLY A 22 -16.55 -6.03 -13.06
N LEU A 23 -15.88 -5.19 -12.27
CA LEU A 23 -16.41 -4.68 -11.01
C LEU A 23 -17.67 -3.83 -11.24
N LEU A 24 -17.70 -3.02 -12.29
CA LEU A 24 -18.88 -2.22 -12.64
C LEU A 24 -20.10 -3.09 -12.95
N LYS A 25 -19.91 -4.23 -13.60
CA LYS A 25 -21.00 -5.19 -13.87
C LYS A 25 -21.52 -5.80 -12.57
N LEU A 26 -20.64 -6.08 -11.62
CA LEU A 26 -21.02 -6.64 -10.32
C LEU A 26 -21.64 -5.60 -9.39
N LYS A 27 -21.46 -4.30 -9.67
CA LYS A 27 -21.89 -3.17 -8.82
C LYS A 27 -21.33 -3.27 -7.40
N ARG A 28 -20.16 -3.86 -7.26
CA ARG A 28 -19.39 -3.95 -6.02
C ARG A 28 -17.96 -4.31 -6.36
N GLY A 29 -17.05 -3.93 -5.50
CA GLY A 29 -15.65 -4.30 -5.68
C GLY A 29 -14.74 -3.59 -4.70
N ARG A 30 -13.51 -4.08 -4.66
CA ARG A 30 -12.43 -3.53 -3.83
C ARG A 30 -11.18 -3.41 -4.68
N LEU A 31 -10.69 -2.20 -4.86
CA LEU A 31 -9.36 -1.95 -5.40
C LEU A 31 -8.45 -1.67 -4.22
N ILE A 32 -7.45 -2.52 -4.02
CA ILE A 32 -6.51 -2.41 -2.91
C ILE A 32 -5.11 -2.35 -3.49
N PHE A 33 -4.47 -1.19 -3.36
CA PHE A 33 -3.10 -0.99 -3.81
C PHE A 33 -2.15 -1.18 -2.63
N VAL A 34 -1.10 -1.95 -2.85
CA VAL A 34 -0.06 -2.13 -1.83
C VAL A 34 1.01 -1.07 -2.08
N GLY A 35 0.96 -0.05 -1.23
CA GLY A 35 1.91 1.05 -1.24
C GLY A 35 3.13 0.77 -0.38
N SER A 36 3.62 1.79 0.27
CA SER A 36 4.73 1.72 1.22
C SER A 36 4.74 2.99 2.06
N VAL A 37 5.19 2.87 3.31
CA VAL A 37 5.48 4.03 4.15
C VAL A 37 6.48 4.98 3.46
N VAL A 38 7.40 4.44 2.66
CA VAL A 38 8.37 5.23 1.88
C VAL A 38 7.67 6.19 0.92
N GLY A 39 6.51 5.84 0.41
CA GLY A 39 5.71 6.73 -0.42
C GLY A 39 5.19 7.95 0.32
N SER A 40 5.04 7.87 1.64
CA SER A 40 4.58 8.98 2.47
C SER A 40 5.73 9.84 3.01
N VAL A 41 6.79 9.20 3.50
CA VAL A 41 7.88 9.91 4.19
C VAL A 41 9.13 10.09 3.35
N GLY A 42 9.25 9.38 2.24
CA GLY A 42 10.44 9.35 1.42
C GLY A 42 11.57 8.52 2.02
N ALA A 43 12.59 8.26 1.23
CA ALA A 43 13.82 7.62 1.68
C ALA A 43 14.97 8.03 0.77
N ALA A 44 16.12 8.32 1.34
CA ALA A 44 17.31 8.66 0.58
C ALA A 44 17.67 7.51 -0.39
N GLY A 45 17.98 7.88 -1.63
CA GLY A 45 18.29 6.89 -2.68
C GLY A 45 17.11 6.17 -3.30
N GLN A 46 15.88 6.51 -2.90
CA GLN A 46 14.65 5.84 -3.38
C GLN A 46 13.64 6.80 -4.02
N VAL A 47 14.13 7.80 -4.76
CA VAL A 47 13.25 8.79 -5.43
C VAL A 47 12.24 8.09 -6.36
N ASN A 48 12.70 7.14 -7.16
CA ASN A 48 11.87 6.37 -8.08
C ASN A 48 10.81 5.51 -7.34
N TYR A 49 11.24 4.77 -6.34
CA TYR A 49 10.36 3.93 -5.54
C TYR A 49 9.34 4.77 -4.77
N ALA A 50 9.80 5.81 -4.08
CA ALA A 50 8.92 6.71 -3.34
C ALA A 50 7.89 7.38 -4.25
N ALA A 51 8.32 7.88 -5.41
CA ALA A 51 7.42 8.49 -6.39
C ALA A 51 6.36 7.49 -6.88
N SER A 52 6.77 6.24 -7.19
CA SER A 52 5.83 5.21 -7.64
C SER A 52 4.79 4.87 -6.58
N LYS A 53 5.21 4.72 -5.33
CA LYS A 53 4.31 4.38 -4.22
C LYS A 53 3.42 5.55 -3.80
N SER A 54 3.93 6.78 -3.85
CA SER A 54 3.11 7.99 -3.65
C SER A 54 2.02 8.14 -4.73
N GLY A 55 2.35 7.83 -5.97
CA GLY A 55 1.41 7.88 -7.08
C GLY A 55 0.19 7.00 -6.87
N LEU A 56 0.33 5.88 -6.17
CA LEU A 56 -0.79 4.98 -5.85
C LEU A 56 -1.85 5.69 -4.98
N VAL A 57 -1.45 6.62 -4.13
CA VAL A 57 -2.39 7.37 -3.28
C VAL A 57 -3.31 8.25 -4.14
N GLY A 58 -2.74 9.01 -5.08
CA GLY A 58 -3.52 9.81 -6.02
C GLY A 58 -4.44 8.95 -6.89
N MET A 59 -3.91 7.81 -7.35
CA MET A 59 -4.66 6.85 -8.14
C MET A 59 -5.87 6.30 -7.36
N ALA A 60 -5.66 5.82 -6.13
CA ALA A 60 -6.72 5.29 -5.29
C ALA A 60 -7.80 6.34 -5.00
N ARG A 61 -7.40 7.56 -4.69
CA ARG A 61 -8.34 8.67 -4.45
C ARG A 61 -9.19 8.99 -5.68
N SER A 62 -8.60 8.96 -6.86
CA SER A 62 -9.32 9.19 -8.11
C SER A 62 -10.32 8.07 -8.40
N PHE A 63 -9.89 6.81 -8.27
CA PHE A 63 -10.79 5.67 -8.42
C PHE A 63 -11.93 5.70 -7.38
N ALA A 64 -11.63 6.09 -6.15
CA ALA A 64 -12.65 6.21 -5.11
C ALA A 64 -13.75 7.21 -5.50
N ARG A 65 -13.36 8.35 -6.06
CA ARG A 65 -14.31 9.36 -6.52
C ARG A 65 -15.10 8.92 -7.74
N GLU A 66 -14.45 8.27 -8.70
CA GLU A 66 -15.10 7.81 -9.93
C GLU A 66 -16.06 6.63 -9.71
N LEU A 67 -15.69 5.71 -8.82
CA LEU A 67 -16.35 4.41 -8.71
C LEU A 67 -17.19 4.22 -7.45
N GLY A 68 -17.13 5.19 -6.52
CA GLY A 68 -17.82 5.08 -5.23
C GLY A 68 -19.33 4.90 -5.36
N SER A 69 -19.96 5.63 -6.29
CA SER A 69 -21.41 5.52 -6.53
C SER A 69 -21.83 4.14 -7.09
N ARG A 70 -20.86 3.34 -7.51
CA ARG A 70 -21.08 2.00 -8.05
C ARG A 70 -20.74 0.89 -7.04
N GLY A 71 -20.55 1.27 -5.75
CA GLY A 71 -20.26 0.30 -4.69
C GLY A 71 -18.82 -0.25 -4.73
N ILE A 72 -17.90 0.45 -5.38
CA ILE A 72 -16.50 0.05 -5.49
C ILE A 72 -15.66 0.97 -4.61
N THR A 73 -14.88 0.40 -3.70
CA THR A 73 -13.93 1.15 -2.89
C THR A 73 -12.52 1.02 -3.44
N ALA A 74 -11.70 2.04 -3.19
CA ALA A 74 -10.30 2.05 -3.63
C ALA A 74 -9.43 2.62 -2.52
N ASN A 75 -8.50 1.83 -2.03
CA ASN A 75 -7.65 2.16 -0.89
C ASN A 75 -6.21 1.75 -1.12
N VAL A 76 -5.31 2.32 -0.33
CA VAL A 76 -3.90 1.94 -0.28
C VAL A 76 -3.61 1.34 1.09
N VAL A 77 -2.96 0.19 1.12
CA VAL A 77 -2.34 -0.36 2.33
C VAL A 77 -0.85 -0.07 2.22
N ALA A 78 -0.30 0.62 3.20
CA ALA A 78 1.08 1.09 3.18
C ALA A 78 1.92 0.41 4.27
N PRO A 79 2.59 -0.71 3.94
CA PRO A 79 3.45 -1.40 4.90
C PRO A 79 4.71 -0.57 5.24
N GLY A 80 5.21 -0.78 6.46
CA GLY A 80 6.56 -0.38 6.85
C GLY A 80 7.56 -1.49 6.55
N PHE A 81 8.41 -1.81 7.53
CA PHE A 81 9.37 -2.92 7.39
C PHE A 81 8.68 -4.25 7.69
N VAL A 82 8.64 -5.11 6.68
CA VAL A 82 7.99 -6.41 6.75
C VAL A 82 9.03 -7.53 6.74
N GLU A 83 8.85 -8.52 7.60
CA GLU A 83 9.70 -9.71 7.64
C GLU A 83 9.45 -10.54 6.37
N THR A 84 10.46 -10.64 5.54
CA THR A 84 10.43 -11.38 4.28
C THR A 84 11.76 -12.13 4.11
N ASP A 85 11.86 -12.99 3.10
CA ASP A 85 13.12 -13.66 2.76
C ASP A 85 14.23 -12.64 2.48
N MET A 86 13.90 -11.49 1.90
CA MET A 86 14.86 -10.42 1.63
C MET A 86 15.41 -9.81 2.92
N THR A 87 14.54 -9.58 3.92
CA THR A 87 14.96 -9.00 5.20
C THR A 87 15.68 -10.00 6.09
N SER A 88 15.43 -11.30 5.92
CA SER A 88 16.10 -12.35 6.67
C SER A 88 17.59 -12.45 6.35
N THR A 89 18.03 -11.89 5.21
CA THR A 89 19.45 -11.85 4.81
C THR A 89 20.24 -10.73 5.49
N LEU A 90 19.56 -9.78 6.14
CA LEU A 90 20.20 -8.71 6.89
C LEU A 90 20.85 -9.26 8.15
N ASP A 91 22.05 -8.73 8.51
CA ASP A 91 22.68 -9.11 9.76
C ASP A 91 21.89 -8.57 10.98
N GLU A 92 22.17 -9.14 12.17
CA GLU A 92 21.45 -8.76 13.38
C GLU A 92 21.63 -7.29 13.75
N LYS A 93 22.82 -6.74 13.52
CA LYS A 93 23.11 -5.32 13.80
C LYS A 93 22.23 -4.42 12.94
N ARG A 94 22.16 -4.69 11.64
CA ARG A 94 21.34 -3.89 10.70
C ARG A 94 19.86 -4.05 11.00
N ARG A 95 19.41 -5.26 11.32
CA ARG A 95 18.02 -5.51 11.72
C ARG A 95 17.66 -4.73 12.98
N ALA A 96 18.53 -4.72 13.98
CA ALA A 96 18.32 -3.96 15.22
C ALA A 96 18.26 -2.45 14.96
N GLU A 97 19.12 -1.94 14.09
CA GLU A 97 19.12 -0.51 13.70
C GLU A 97 17.79 -0.11 13.03
N ILE A 98 17.29 -0.95 12.14
CA ILE A 98 16.01 -0.73 11.46
C ILE A 98 14.85 -0.81 12.46
N ALA A 99 14.82 -1.85 13.28
CA ALA A 99 13.76 -2.04 14.29
C ALA A 99 13.72 -0.89 15.30
N ALA A 100 14.87 -0.31 15.63
CA ALA A 100 14.96 0.82 16.56
C ALA A 100 14.28 2.09 16.02
N GLN A 101 14.09 2.21 14.71
CA GLN A 101 13.37 3.33 14.09
C GLN A 101 11.85 3.18 14.19
N VAL A 102 11.37 1.96 14.43
CA VAL A 102 9.93 1.66 14.48
C VAL A 102 9.45 1.83 15.92
N PRO A 103 8.44 2.67 16.19
CA PRO A 103 7.90 2.82 17.55
C PRO A 103 7.52 1.52 18.22
N LEU A 104 6.95 0.54 17.50
CA LEU A 104 6.66 -0.77 18.07
C LEU A 104 7.89 -1.66 18.24
N GLY A 105 9.06 -1.25 17.75
CA GLY A 105 10.35 -1.88 18.03
C GLY A 105 10.60 -3.19 17.30
N ARG A 106 9.83 -3.52 16.28
CA ARG A 106 9.96 -4.78 15.54
C ARG A 106 9.54 -4.64 14.10
N PHE A 107 9.92 -5.62 13.28
CA PHE A 107 9.37 -5.78 11.93
C PHE A 107 7.93 -6.30 12.01
N CYS A 108 7.16 -5.97 11.00
CA CYS A 108 5.82 -6.50 10.78
C CYS A 108 5.92 -7.91 10.19
N SER A 109 5.03 -8.80 10.55
CA SER A 109 4.90 -10.07 9.84
C SER A 109 4.11 -9.89 8.54
N ALA A 110 4.32 -10.77 7.56
CA ALA A 110 3.54 -10.76 6.33
C ALA A 110 2.05 -11.00 6.62
N GLU A 111 1.74 -11.82 7.62
CA GLU A 111 0.38 -12.12 8.07
C GLU A 111 -0.32 -10.86 8.59
N GLU A 112 0.38 -9.99 9.29
CA GLU A 112 -0.19 -8.73 9.78
C GLU A 112 -0.63 -7.81 8.64
N ILE A 113 0.13 -7.79 7.54
CA ILE A 113 -0.28 -7.07 6.32
C ILE A 113 -1.48 -7.76 5.66
N ALA A 114 -1.44 -9.08 5.56
CA ALA A 114 -2.52 -9.86 4.97
C ALA A 114 -3.85 -9.69 5.71
N ASP A 115 -3.81 -9.61 7.04
CA ASP A 115 -4.99 -9.38 7.87
C ASP A 115 -5.66 -8.05 7.55
N VAL A 116 -4.87 -6.99 7.37
CA VAL A 116 -5.40 -5.67 6.99
C VAL A 116 -5.99 -5.71 5.58
N VAL A 117 -5.28 -6.30 4.62
CA VAL A 117 -5.79 -6.44 3.25
C VAL A 117 -7.10 -7.23 3.24
N THR A 118 -7.18 -8.32 3.99
CA THR A 118 -8.39 -9.15 4.11
C THR A 118 -9.56 -8.35 4.68
N PHE A 119 -9.31 -7.54 5.71
CA PHE A 119 -10.34 -6.67 6.28
C PHE A 119 -10.83 -5.65 5.26
N ILE A 120 -9.92 -4.95 4.57
CA ILE A 120 -10.28 -3.94 3.57
C ILE A 120 -11.02 -4.56 2.39
N ALA A 121 -10.75 -5.83 2.08
CA ALA A 121 -11.46 -6.57 1.03
C ALA A 121 -12.87 -7.02 1.45
N SER A 122 -13.17 -7.02 2.76
CA SER A 122 -14.42 -7.56 3.29
C SER A 122 -15.59 -6.58 3.18
N GLU A 123 -16.79 -7.10 3.39
CA GLU A 123 -18.01 -6.28 3.47
C GLU A 123 -17.97 -5.28 4.65
N LYS A 124 -17.25 -5.61 5.70
CA LYS A 124 -17.12 -4.75 6.89
C LYS A 124 -16.42 -3.43 6.59
N ALA A 125 -15.61 -3.38 5.54
CA ALA A 125 -14.87 -2.19 5.12
C ALA A 125 -15.63 -1.36 4.07
N GLY A 126 -16.94 -1.56 3.93
CA GLY A 126 -17.74 -0.93 2.87
C GLY A 126 -17.80 0.59 2.90
N TYR A 127 -17.51 1.23 4.03
CA TYR A 127 -17.50 2.68 4.14
C TYR A 127 -16.09 3.29 4.12
N ILE A 128 -15.07 2.47 3.85
CA ILE A 128 -13.68 2.90 3.77
C ILE A 128 -13.30 3.00 2.29
N THR A 129 -13.04 4.20 1.80
CA THR A 129 -12.58 4.42 0.42
C THR A 129 -11.73 5.69 0.33
N GLY A 130 -10.76 5.69 -0.56
CA GLY A 130 -9.83 6.80 -0.72
C GLY A 130 -8.81 6.92 0.42
N ALA A 131 -8.71 5.91 1.26
CA ALA A 131 -7.83 5.92 2.43
C ALA A 131 -6.46 5.34 2.11
N THR A 132 -5.45 5.85 2.80
CA THR A 132 -4.13 5.23 2.91
C THR A 132 -4.00 4.72 4.33
N ILE A 133 -3.82 3.42 4.48
CA ILE A 133 -3.81 2.74 5.76
C ILE A 133 -2.38 2.29 6.06
N PRO A 134 -1.64 3.02 6.91
CA PRO A 134 -0.30 2.61 7.27
C PRO A 134 -0.34 1.39 8.19
N VAL A 135 0.49 0.40 7.87
CA VAL A 135 0.72 -0.80 8.68
C VAL A 135 2.22 -0.87 8.90
N ASP A 136 2.73 0.02 9.74
CA ASP A 136 4.14 0.36 9.79
C ASP A 136 4.70 0.48 11.22
N GLY A 137 3.93 0.07 12.21
CA GLY A 137 4.34 0.14 13.61
C GLY A 137 4.55 1.56 14.13
N GLY A 138 4.00 2.56 13.45
CA GLY A 138 4.13 3.97 13.81
C GLY A 138 5.29 4.69 13.11
N LEU A 139 6.02 4.00 12.22
CA LEU A 139 7.21 4.56 11.56
C LEU A 139 6.91 5.86 10.81
N GLY A 140 5.80 5.90 10.07
CA GLY A 140 5.44 7.03 9.23
C GLY A 140 4.40 7.97 9.82
N MET A 141 4.13 7.92 11.13
CA MET A 141 3.11 8.79 11.72
C MET A 141 3.47 10.27 11.60
N GLY A 142 2.44 11.12 11.54
CA GLY A 142 2.61 12.56 11.39
C GLY A 142 2.41 13.10 9.98
N HIS A 143 1.92 12.26 9.10
CA HIS A 143 1.61 12.66 7.72
C HIS A 143 0.11 12.62 7.44
#